data_6e8e8d47cdbe948666bd5f27b9240e9c
#
_entry.id   6e8e8d47cdbe948666bd5f27b9240e9c
#
_cell.length_a   1.000
_cell.length_b   1.000
_cell.length_c   1.000
_cell.angle_alpha   90.00
_cell.angle_beta   90.00
_cell.angle_gamma   90.00
#
_symmetry.space_group_name_H-M   'P 1'
#
loop_
_entity.id
_entity.type
_entity.pdbx_description
1 polymer ?
#
loop_
_entity_poly.entity_id
_entity_poly.type
_entity_poly.pdbx_seq_one_letter_code
_entity_poly.pdbx_strand_id
1 'polypeptide(L)'
;LDYIEDLGVNAIELMPITEFDGNYNWGYSPNHYFALDKAYGSPEQLKTFVDECHKRGIAVILDMVFNHATGLNPMNKLYPYGTDLANNPWFNVTPPHGDNVYEDWNHDFAPTKTMFTRALQYWLEEYKVDGYRMDLSHGLCGTTNNAMTHIADYYVNGVKSVAEDAYFILFAL
;
A
#
# COMPACT_ATOMS: atom_id res chain seq x y z
N LEU A 1 20.99 8.47 8.67
CA LEU A 1 20.40 9.62 7.95
C LEU A 1 21.47 10.61 7.49
N ASP A 2 22.53 10.82 8.23
CA ASP A 2 23.56 11.84 7.91
C ASP A 2 24.14 11.66 6.49
N TYR A 3 24.45 10.42 6.10
CA TYR A 3 24.88 10.12 4.73
C TYR A 3 23.82 10.50 3.66
N ILE A 4 22.53 10.29 3.95
CA ILE A 4 21.43 10.65 3.04
C ILE A 4 21.29 12.17 2.92
N GLU A 5 21.41 12.86 4.05
CA GLU A 5 21.43 14.33 4.10
C GLU A 5 22.61 14.91 3.30
N ASP A 6 23.79 14.35 3.47
CA ASP A 6 25.01 14.75 2.75
C ASP A 6 24.91 14.58 1.24
N LEU A 7 24.10 13.61 0.76
CA LEU A 7 23.78 13.45 -0.66
C LEU A 7 22.89 14.56 -1.22
N GLY A 8 22.25 15.37 -0.37
CA GLY A 8 21.38 16.46 -0.77
C GLY A 8 20.01 16.00 -1.33
N VAL A 9 19.58 14.78 -1.00
CA VAL A 9 18.23 14.31 -1.35
C VAL A 9 17.19 14.94 -0.45
N ASN A 10 15.98 15.16 -0.97
CA ASN A 10 14.87 15.77 -0.24
C ASN A 10 13.70 14.81 0.01
N ALA A 11 13.81 13.58 -0.41
CA ALA A 11 12.84 12.52 -0.12
C ALA A 11 13.51 11.16 -0.06
N ILE A 12 12.97 10.27 0.77
CA ILE A 12 13.31 8.85 0.83
C ILE A 12 12.05 8.06 0.49
N GLU A 13 12.13 7.16 -0.48
CA GLU A 13 11.12 6.16 -0.73
C GLU A 13 11.52 4.86 -0.01
N LEU A 14 10.67 4.41 0.91
CA LEU A 14 10.83 3.12 1.57
C LEU A 14 10.15 2.03 0.75
N MET A 15 10.85 0.91 0.52
CA MET A 15 10.23 -0.32 0.03
C MET A 15 9.05 -0.69 0.93
N PRO A 16 8.08 -1.53 0.46
CA PRO A 16 6.87 -1.81 1.23
C PRO A 16 7.17 -2.26 2.66
N ILE A 17 6.72 -1.47 3.62
CA ILE A 17 6.93 -1.71 5.06
C ILE A 17 5.73 -2.34 5.76
N THR A 18 4.61 -2.49 5.06
CA THR A 18 3.43 -3.17 5.59
C THR A 18 3.72 -4.66 5.76
N GLU A 19 3.14 -5.28 6.79
CA GLU A 19 3.36 -6.70 7.10
C GLU A 19 3.20 -7.59 5.86
N PHE A 20 4.24 -8.33 5.52
CA PHE A 20 4.36 -9.15 4.34
C PHE A 20 4.63 -10.63 4.68
N ASP A 21 4.60 -11.50 3.69
CA ASP A 21 4.87 -12.92 3.85
C ASP A 21 6.37 -13.20 4.07
N GLY A 22 6.65 -14.04 5.05
CA GLY A 22 8.02 -14.44 5.42
C GLY A 22 8.72 -13.45 6.35
N ASN A 23 10.03 -13.67 6.56
CA ASN A 23 10.84 -12.87 7.47
C ASN A 23 11.80 -11.91 6.75
N TYR A 24 12.18 -12.24 5.51
CA TYR A 24 13.08 -11.45 4.67
C TYR A 24 12.50 -11.40 3.26
N ASN A 25 11.92 -10.27 2.91
CA ASN A 25 11.26 -10.05 1.64
C ASN A 25 11.43 -8.57 1.25
N TRP A 26 11.25 -8.26 -0.02
CA TRP A 26 11.21 -6.87 -0.48
C TRP A 26 9.92 -6.13 -0.11
N GLY A 27 8.93 -6.86 0.47
CA GLY A 27 7.65 -6.30 0.91
C GLY A 27 6.52 -6.42 -0.11
N TYR A 28 6.79 -6.90 -1.34
CA TYR A 28 5.78 -7.03 -2.40
C TYR A 28 4.91 -8.28 -2.29
N SER A 29 4.80 -8.86 -1.11
CA SER A 29 3.87 -9.95 -0.77
C SER A 29 3.04 -9.58 0.46
N PRO A 30 2.19 -8.54 0.36
CA PRO A 30 1.53 -7.94 1.51
C PRO A 30 0.44 -8.84 2.10
N ASN A 31 0.31 -8.81 3.43
CA ASN A 31 -0.72 -9.53 4.18
C ASN A 31 -1.60 -8.60 5.02
N HIS A 32 -1.02 -7.57 5.66
CA HIS A 32 -1.74 -6.67 6.56
C HIS A 32 -1.36 -5.22 6.31
N TYR A 33 -2.30 -4.44 5.83
CA TYR A 33 -2.06 -3.06 5.37
C TYR A 33 -2.01 -1.99 6.49
N PHE A 34 -2.38 -2.36 7.71
CA PHE A 34 -2.37 -1.49 8.89
C PHE A 34 -1.29 -1.87 9.91
N ALA A 35 -0.41 -2.79 9.57
CA ALA A 35 0.65 -3.24 10.44
C ALA A 35 2.02 -3.01 9.81
N LEU A 36 2.95 -2.47 10.60
CA LEU A 36 4.35 -2.41 10.24
C LEU A 36 4.95 -3.82 10.31
N ASP A 37 5.67 -4.23 9.28
CA ASP A 37 6.41 -5.50 9.33
C ASP A 37 7.52 -5.43 10.39
N LYS A 38 7.65 -6.51 11.14
CA LYS A 38 8.63 -6.65 12.23
C LYS A 38 10.09 -6.46 11.79
N ALA A 39 10.39 -6.67 10.50
CA ALA A 39 11.73 -6.44 9.95
C ALA A 39 12.12 -4.95 9.96
N TYR A 40 11.14 -4.06 9.96
CA TYR A 40 11.34 -2.60 10.03
C TYR A 40 11.30 -2.03 11.45
N GLY A 41 11.20 -2.88 12.47
CA GLY A 41 11.22 -2.48 13.87
C GLY A 41 9.84 -2.22 14.46
N SER A 42 9.78 -1.41 15.52
CA SER A 42 8.52 -1.07 16.18
C SER A 42 7.86 0.18 15.57
N PRO A 43 6.54 0.37 15.81
CA PRO A 43 5.84 1.60 15.43
C PRO A 43 6.54 2.88 15.92
N GLU A 44 7.05 2.86 17.14
CA GLU A 44 7.76 4.02 17.74
C GLU A 44 9.08 4.29 17.02
N GLN A 45 9.78 3.25 16.59
CA GLN A 45 11.02 3.40 15.82
C GLN A 45 10.75 4.00 14.44
N LEU A 46 9.68 3.59 13.76
CA LEU A 46 9.29 4.21 12.49
C LEU A 46 8.89 5.68 12.66
N LYS A 47 8.11 6.00 13.69
CA LYS A 47 7.75 7.40 14.01
C LYS A 47 8.99 8.24 14.27
N THR A 48 9.95 7.70 15.01
CA THR A 48 11.25 8.38 15.26
C THR A 48 12.03 8.59 13.96
N PHE A 49 12.03 7.59 13.07
CA PHE A 49 12.69 7.71 11.77
C PHE A 49 12.07 8.82 10.92
N VAL A 50 10.74 8.88 10.83
CA VAL A 50 10.02 9.94 10.09
C VAL A 50 10.32 11.31 10.68
N ASP A 51 10.25 11.43 12.00
CA ASP A 51 10.57 12.70 12.72
C ASP A 51 12.01 13.17 12.45
N GLU A 52 12.98 12.25 12.46
CA GLU A 52 14.37 12.56 12.14
C GLU A 52 14.59 12.92 10.66
N CYS A 53 13.82 12.35 9.74
CA CYS A 53 13.81 12.77 8.34
C CYS A 53 13.28 14.20 8.20
N HIS A 54 12.15 14.50 8.83
CA HIS A 54 11.53 15.82 8.78
C HIS A 54 12.42 16.92 9.36
N LYS A 55 13.15 16.65 10.46
CA LYS A 55 14.14 17.59 11.02
C LYS A 55 15.24 17.97 10.04
N ARG A 56 15.50 17.11 9.05
CA ARG A 56 16.50 17.31 7.99
C ARG A 56 15.90 17.83 6.69
N GLY A 57 14.58 18.10 6.66
CA GLY A 57 13.88 18.52 5.45
C GLY A 57 13.74 17.40 4.40
N ILE A 58 13.72 16.15 4.85
CA ILE A 58 13.62 14.95 3.99
C ILE A 58 12.21 14.36 4.15
N ALA A 59 11.46 14.29 3.05
CA ALA A 59 10.16 13.66 3.01
C ALA A 59 10.28 12.12 3.05
N VAL A 60 9.27 11.44 3.59
CA VAL A 60 9.19 9.97 3.63
C VAL A 60 8.01 9.48 2.80
N ILE A 61 8.31 8.74 1.75
CA ILE A 61 7.33 8.15 0.82
C ILE A 61 7.25 6.64 1.10
N LEU A 62 6.05 6.10 1.20
CA LEU A 62 5.86 4.66 1.34
C LEU A 62 5.49 4.02 -0.01
N ASP A 63 6.16 2.93 -0.33
CA ASP A 63 5.73 2.05 -1.42
C ASP A 63 4.54 1.20 -0.93
N MET A 64 3.41 1.26 -1.65
CA MET A 64 2.16 0.59 -1.28
C MET A 64 1.71 -0.37 -2.37
N VAL A 65 1.42 -1.60 -1.96
CA VAL A 65 1.07 -2.72 -2.86
C VAL A 65 -0.41 -3.05 -2.70
N PHE A 66 -1.27 -2.41 -3.48
CA PHE A 66 -2.73 -2.60 -3.42
C PHE A 66 -3.27 -3.46 -4.57
N ASN A 67 -2.40 -3.88 -5.51
CA ASN A 67 -2.78 -4.76 -6.60
C ASN A 67 -3.22 -6.14 -6.09
N HIS A 68 -2.48 -6.71 -5.14
CA HIS A 68 -2.64 -8.10 -4.72
C HIS A 68 -2.38 -8.31 -3.23
N ALA A 69 -2.74 -9.49 -2.74
CA ALA A 69 -2.35 -10.00 -1.42
C ALA A 69 -1.96 -11.47 -1.52
N THR A 70 -1.20 -11.97 -0.54
CA THR A 70 -0.90 -13.41 -0.49
C THR A 70 -2.06 -14.22 0.10
N GLY A 71 -2.01 -15.54 -0.05
CA GLY A 71 -2.97 -16.44 0.58
C GLY A 71 -2.98 -16.44 2.11
N LEU A 72 -2.06 -15.70 2.76
CA LEU A 72 -2.05 -15.49 4.21
C LEU A 72 -2.88 -14.28 4.65
N ASN A 73 -3.32 -13.45 3.70
CA ASN A 73 -4.18 -12.31 4.00
C ASN A 73 -5.48 -12.76 4.70
N PRO A 74 -5.95 -12.05 5.74
CA PRO A 74 -7.18 -12.41 6.48
C PRO A 74 -8.41 -12.54 5.60
N MET A 75 -8.57 -11.69 4.58
CA MET A 75 -9.74 -11.74 3.69
C MET A 75 -9.71 -12.97 2.79
N ASN A 76 -8.51 -13.45 2.44
CA ASN A 76 -8.36 -14.74 1.74
C ASN A 76 -8.69 -15.91 2.67
N LYS A 77 -8.29 -15.84 3.95
CA LYS A 77 -8.58 -16.91 4.93
C LYS A 77 -10.06 -17.04 5.28
N LEU A 78 -10.83 -15.95 5.22
CA LEU A 78 -12.29 -15.99 5.41
C LEU A 78 -12.98 -16.76 4.26
N TYR A 79 -12.45 -16.62 3.03
CA TYR A 79 -12.96 -17.26 1.82
C TYR A 79 -11.74 -17.81 1.07
N PRO A 80 -11.25 -19.02 1.42
CA PRO A 80 -9.98 -19.52 0.95
C PRO A 80 -9.85 -19.54 -0.58
N TYR A 81 -8.77 -18.95 -1.07
CA TYR A 81 -8.42 -18.93 -2.48
C TYR A 81 -8.32 -20.37 -3.03
N GLY A 82 -8.83 -20.55 -4.24
CA GLY A 82 -8.83 -21.85 -4.92
C GLY A 82 -9.89 -22.85 -4.42
N THR A 83 -10.52 -22.62 -3.27
CA THR A 83 -11.61 -23.46 -2.75
C THR A 83 -12.94 -22.75 -2.73
N ASP A 84 -12.96 -21.43 -2.51
CA ASP A 84 -14.20 -20.65 -2.40
C ASP A 84 -14.09 -19.28 -3.08
N LEU A 85 -13.23 -19.16 -4.09
CA LEU A 85 -12.96 -17.92 -4.80
C LEU A 85 -14.23 -17.30 -5.40
N ALA A 86 -15.13 -18.14 -5.93
CA ALA A 86 -16.38 -17.67 -6.53
C ALA A 86 -17.31 -16.95 -5.53
N ASN A 87 -17.17 -17.23 -4.23
CA ASN A 87 -17.93 -16.63 -3.16
C ASN A 87 -17.14 -15.57 -2.38
N ASN A 88 -15.86 -15.36 -2.73
CA ASN A 88 -15.03 -14.35 -2.09
C ASN A 88 -15.13 -13.01 -2.82
N PRO A 89 -15.89 -12.04 -2.29
CA PRO A 89 -16.10 -10.77 -2.98
C PRO A 89 -14.87 -9.85 -2.96
N TRP A 90 -13.88 -10.14 -2.10
CA TRP A 90 -12.68 -9.32 -1.93
C TRP A 90 -11.70 -9.43 -3.09
N PHE A 91 -11.70 -10.57 -3.80
CA PHE A 91 -10.75 -10.85 -4.86
C PHE A 91 -11.44 -11.16 -6.19
N ASN A 92 -10.78 -10.82 -7.28
CA ASN A 92 -11.21 -11.20 -8.61
C ASN A 92 -10.87 -12.67 -8.89
N VAL A 93 -11.83 -13.44 -9.40
CA VAL A 93 -11.59 -14.81 -9.86
C VAL A 93 -10.60 -14.85 -11.03
N THR A 94 -10.72 -13.86 -11.90
CA THR A 94 -9.83 -13.63 -13.03
C THR A 94 -9.47 -12.16 -13.04
N PRO A 95 -8.20 -11.80 -12.85
CA PRO A 95 -7.76 -10.41 -12.96
C PRO A 95 -8.10 -9.83 -14.32
N PRO A 96 -8.64 -8.60 -14.41
CA PRO A 96 -8.99 -7.98 -15.69
C PRO A 96 -7.79 -7.26 -16.36
N HIS A 97 -6.58 -7.49 -15.89
CA HIS A 97 -5.32 -6.87 -16.32
C HIS A 97 -4.20 -7.91 -16.44
N GLY A 98 -3.04 -7.47 -16.95
CA GLY A 98 -1.88 -8.34 -17.17
C GLY A 98 -1.00 -8.57 -15.94
N ASP A 99 -1.13 -7.75 -14.90
CA ASP A 99 -0.27 -7.75 -13.70
C ASP A 99 -0.75 -8.79 -12.68
N ASN A 100 -0.76 -10.05 -13.12
CA ASN A 100 -1.33 -11.17 -12.37
C ASN A 100 -0.30 -11.75 -11.39
N VAL A 101 -0.39 -11.32 -10.13
CA VAL A 101 0.48 -11.73 -9.02
C VAL A 101 -0.39 -12.06 -7.82
N TYR A 102 -0.23 -13.24 -7.22
CA TYR A 102 -1.00 -13.70 -6.05
C TYR A 102 -2.53 -13.54 -6.23
N GLU A 103 -3.24 -13.19 -5.16
CA GLU A 103 -4.68 -12.94 -5.16
C GLU A 103 -4.98 -11.48 -5.50
N ASP A 104 -5.63 -11.27 -6.62
CA ASP A 104 -5.95 -9.95 -7.18
C ASP A 104 -7.13 -9.30 -6.45
N TRP A 105 -6.95 -8.10 -5.90
CA TRP A 105 -8.00 -7.40 -5.19
C TRP A 105 -9.12 -6.89 -6.12
N ASN A 106 -10.36 -7.13 -5.71
CA ASN A 106 -11.52 -6.54 -6.39
C ASN A 106 -11.79 -5.12 -5.85
N HIS A 107 -11.32 -4.11 -6.57
CA HIS A 107 -11.50 -2.70 -6.19
C HIS A 107 -12.91 -2.14 -6.47
N ASP A 108 -13.79 -2.87 -7.19
CA ASP A 108 -15.21 -2.53 -7.28
C ASP A 108 -15.97 -2.86 -5.99
N PHE A 109 -15.47 -3.78 -5.17
CA PHE A 109 -16.10 -4.14 -3.92
C PHE A 109 -15.94 -3.01 -2.89
N ALA A 110 -17.06 -2.43 -2.45
CA ALA A 110 -17.04 -1.26 -1.57
C ALA A 110 -16.23 -1.43 -0.28
N PRO A 111 -16.24 -2.59 0.42
CA PRO A 111 -15.38 -2.81 1.57
C PRO A 111 -13.88 -2.79 1.24
N THR A 112 -13.45 -3.27 0.06
CA THR A 112 -12.06 -3.18 -0.41
C THR A 112 -11.65 -1.71 -0.54
N LYS A 113 -12.47 -0.90 -1.21
CA LYS A 113 -12.22 0.55 -1.33
C LYS A 113 -12.13 1.23 0.03
N THR A 114 -13.05 0.93 0.92
CA THR A 114 -13.03 1.49 2.28
C THR A 114 -11.76 1.09 3.04
N MET A 115 -11.37 -0.16 2.96
CA MET A 115 -10.17 -0.67 3.62
C MET A 115 -8.91 0.07 3.13
N PHE A 116 -8.71 0.18 1.83
CA PHE A 116 -7.52 0.83 1.27
C PHE A 116 -7.51 2.35 1.46
N THR A 117 -8.68 3.00 1.34
CA THR A 117 -8.83 4.42 1.70
C THR A 117 -8.39 4.66 3.15
N ARG A 118 -8.86 3.83 4.08
CA ARG A 118 -8.49 3.91 5.50
C ARG A 118 -7.02 3.58 5.74
N ALA A 119 -6.43 2.65 4.99
CA ALA A 119 -5.01 2.34 5.09
C ALA A 119 -4.14 3.54 4.70
N LEU A 120 -4.47 4.23 3.60
CA LEU A 120 -3.76 5.46 3.21
C LEU A 120 -3.91 6.55 4.28
N GLN A 121 -5.12 6.80 4.77
CA GLN A 121 -5.33 7.78 5.85
C GLN A 121 -4.51 7.42 7.10
N TYR A 122 -4.51 6.15 7.49
CA TYR A 122 -3.82 5.66 8.69
C TYR A 122 -2.32 5.97 8.70
N TRP A 123 -1.60 5.69 7.62
CA TRP A 123 -0.17 5.95 7.56
C TRP A 123 0.16 7.44 7.54
N LEU A 124 -0.66 8.27 6.86
CA LEU A 124 -0.54 9.73 6.90
C LEU A 124 -0.82 10.30 8.29
N GLU A 125 -1.89 9.85 8.94
CA GLU A 125 -2.34 10.39 10.23
C GLU A 125 -1.47 9.90 11.39
N GLU A 126 -1.14 8.60 11.41
CA GLU A 126 -0.47 7.97 12.55
C GLU A 126 1.05 8.09 12.49
N TYR A 127 1.65 7.94 11.29
CA TYR A 127 3.10 7.96 11.13
C TYR A 127 3.62 9.24 10.48
N LYS A 128 2.73 10.12 10.01
CA LYS A 128 3.10 11.40 9.39
C LYS A 128 4.00 11.25 8.17
N VAL A 129 3.84 10.17 7.41
CA VAL A 129 4.52 10.03 6.13
C VAL A 129 4.03 11.08 5.13
N ASP A 130 4.83 11.41 4.12
CA ASP A 130 4.56 12.51 3.21
C ASP A 130 3.89 12.08 1.91
N GLY A 131 3.63 10.78 1.75
CA GLY A 131 2.92 10.28 0.57
C GLY A 131 3.24 8.84 0.21
N TYR A 132 2.84 8.48 -1.00
CA TYR A 132 2.87 7.11 -1.50
C TYR A 132 3.40 7.00 -2.92
N ARG A 133 4.09 5.89 -3.16
CA ARG A 133 4.29 5.32 -4.48
C ARG A 133 3.42 4.06 -4.58
N MET A 134 2.53 4.02 -5.57
CA MET A 134 1.59 2.91 -5.75
C MET A 134 2.17 1.88 -6.72
N ASP A 135 2.57 0.72 -6.18
CA ASP A 135 3.09 -0.38 -6.99
C ASP A 135 2.02 -1.02 -7.85
N LEU A 136 2.39 -1.44 -9.08
CA LEU A 136 1.48 -2.07 -10.04
C LEU A 136 0.13 -1.34 -10.12
N SER A 137 0.15 -0.01 -10.26
CA SER A 137 -1.05 0.82 -10.21
C SER A 137 -2.09 0.49 -11.29
N HIS A 138 -1.69 -0.13 -12.41
CA HIS A 138 -2.61 -0.67 -13.41
C HIS A 138 -3.54 -1.76 -12.88
N GLY A 139 -3.11 -2.49 -11.86
CA GLY A 139 -3.85 -3.58 -11.26
C GLY A 139 -4.87 -3.16 -10.21
N LEU A 140 -5.01 -1.86 -9.90
CA LEU A 140 -6.05 -1.39 -8.99
C LEU A 140 -7.43 -1.42 -9.66
N CYS A 141 -7.80 -2.58 -10.19
CA CYS A 141 -8.99 -2.81 -10.98
C CYS A 141 -10.12 -3.46 -10.16
N GLY A 142 -11.36 -3.24 -10.58
CA GLY A 142 -12.49 -4.02 -10.12
C GLY A 142 -12.68 -5.28 -10.96
N THR A 143 -13.91 -5.51 -11.40
CA THR A 143 -14.25 -6.62 -12.30
C THR A 143 -13.91 -6.33 -13.77
N THR A 144 -13.51 -5.11 -14.08
CA THR A 144 -13.07 -4.64 -15.39
C THR A 144 -11.76 -3.84 -15.25
N ASN A 145 -11.08 -3.60 -16.35
CA ASN A 145 -9.87 -2.78 -16.36
C ASN A 145 -10.24 -1.29 -16.19
N ASN A 146 -10.47 -0.88 -14.95
CA ASN A 146 -10.92 0.46 -14.56
C ASN A 146 -10.02 1.11 -13.48
N ALA A 147 -8.73 0.76 -13.44
CA ALA A 147 -7.77 1.20 -12.44
C ALA A 147 -7.79 2.72 -12.18
N MET A 148 -7.85 3.53 -13.23
CA MET A 148 -7.81 5.00 -13.09
C MET A 148 -8.97 5.55 -12.25
N THR A 149 -10.13 4.90 -12.27
CA THR A 149 -11.27 5.30 -11.43
C THR A 149 -10.96 5.08 -9.95
N HIS A 150 -10.38 3.93 -9.61
CA HIS A 150 -10.03 3.61 -8.22
C HIS A 150 -8.84 4.41 -7.72
N ILE A 151 -7.84 4.63 -8.58
CA ILE A 151 -6.69 5.49 -8.28
C ILE A 151 -7.16 6.91 -7.94
N ALA A 152 -8.06 7.48 -8.74
CA ALA A 152 -8.62 8.81 -8.47
C ALA A 152 -9.39 8.85 -7.15
N ASP A 153 -10.19 7.82 -6.85
CA ASP A 153 -10.92 7.68 -5.60
C ASP A 153 -9.96 7.61 -4.39
N TYR A 154 -8.92 6.80 -4.47
CA TYR A 154 -7.92 6.68 -3.39
C TYR A 154 -7.13 7.97 -3.18
N TYR A 155 -6.77 8.66 -4.27
CA TYR A 155 -6.12 9.95 -4.15
C TYR A 155 -7.01 10.98 -3.44
N VAL A 156 -8.25 11.14 -3.89
CA VAL A 156 -9.17 12.15 -3.34
C VAL A 156 -9.56 11.81 -1.90
N ASN A 157 -9.99 10.58 -1.65
CA ASN A 157 -10.59 10.19 -0.38
C ASN A 157 -9.58 9.63 0.63
N GLY A 158 -8.51 9.00 0.16
CA GLY A 158 -7.49 8.39 1.00
C GLY A 158 -6.31 9.30 1.32
N VAL A 159 -5.93 10.16 0.40
CA VAL A 159 -4.73 10.98 0.53
C VAL A 159 -5.09 12.45 0.72
N LYS A 160 -5.65 13.08 -0.29
CA LYS A 160 -5.93 14.52 -0.30
C LYS A 160 -6.89 14.96 0.81
N SER A 161 -7.78 14.09 1.26
CA SER A 161 -8.74 14.37 2.33
C SER A 161 -8.10 14.61 3.70
N VAL A 162 -6.87 14.12 3.91
CA VAL A 162 -6.13 14.23 5.19
C VAL A 162 -4.80 14.96 5.04
N ALA A 163 -4.19 14.97 3.86
CA ALA A 163 -2.93 15.64 3.58
C ALA A 163 -2.95 16.18 2.14
N GLU A 164 -3.32 17.47 1.99
CA GLU A 164 -3.54 18.09 0.67
C GLU A 164 -2.27 18.09 -0.19
N ASP A 165 -1.10 18.26 0.44
CA ASP A 165 0.21 18.36 -0.21
C ASP A 165 0.96 17.02 -0.26
N ALA A 166 0.34 15.91 0.13
CA ALA A 166 1.00 14.61 0.13
C ALA A 166 1.27 14.12 -1.30
N TYR A 167 2.41 13.49 -1.48
CA TYR A 167 2.79 12.87 -2.75
C TYR A 167 1.92 11.65 -3.06
N PHE A 168 1.54 11.51 -4.33
CA PHE A 168 0.86 10.32 -4.82
C PHE A 168 1.41 9.94 -6.19
N ILE A 169 2.33 8.98 -6.18
CA ILE A 169 3.13 8.59 -7.34
C ILE A 169 2.59 7.26 -7.87
N LEU A 170 2.28 7.23 -9.17
CA LEU A 170 1.83 6.01 -9.83
C LEU A 170 3.02 5.31 -10.48
N PHE A 171 3.18 4.03 -10.21
CA PHE A 171 4.16 3.19 -10.85
C PHE A 171 3.46 2.07 -11.61
N ALA A 172 3.57 2.17 -12.92
CA ALA A 172 3.09 1.18 -13.87
C ALA A 172 4.31 0.65 -14.63
N LEU A 173 4.54 -0.64 -14.58
CA LEU A 173 5.53 -1.29 -15.42
C LEU A 173 5.02 -1.45 -16.85
#